data_8ad257ef17e3ca0aa91d9ae854c29eba
#
_entry.id   8ad257ef17e3ca0aa91d9ae854c29eba
#
_cell.length_a   1.000
_cell.length_b   1.000
_cell.length_c   1.000
_cell.angle_alpha   90.00
_cell.angle_beta   90.00
_cell.angle_gamma   90.00
#
_symmetry.space_group_name_H-M   'P 1'
#
loop_
_entity.id
_entity.type
_entity.pdbx_description
1 polymer ?
#
loop_
_entity_poly.entity_id
_entity_poly.type
_entity_poly.pdbx_seq_one_letter_code
_entity_poly.pdbx_strand_id
1 'polypeptide(L)'
;MPRIKASVVALASTFVLAMFCSRGSEPLLAQSTPAAAPSTPAKLSEQETRGENLFRQRCSLCHLPRKLKFGSPPVIGPDLTGLFKEAGPDKLKLLRGSILKGSPNMPGFQYGLEPKEVDDLIAYLKTL
;
A
#
# COMPACT_ATOMS: atom_id res chain seq x y z
N MET A 1 -28.35 -60.78 -7.41
CA MET A 1 -27.68 -60.44 -6.13
C MET A 1 -26.49 -61.35 -5.96
N PRO A 2 -25.28 -60.86 -6.05
CA PRO A 2 -24.18 -61.50 -5.34
C PRO A 2 -23.46 -60.48 -4.46
N ARG A 3 -23.26 -60.93 -3.23
CA ARG A 3 -22.47 -60.29 -2.17
C ARG A 3 -20.99 -60.38 -2.54
N ILE A 4 -20.30 -59.27 -2.73
CA ILE A 4 -18.85 -59.21 -2.84
C ILE A 4 -18.27 -58.88 -1.46
N LYS A 5 -17.46 -59.83 -1.00
CA LYS A 5 -16.82 -59.85 0.32
C LYS A 5 -15.80 -58.72 0.47
N ALA A 6 -16.00 -57.88 1.46
CA ALA A 6 -14.98 -57.02 2.03
C ALA A 6 -14.04 -57.89 2.86
N SER A 7 -12.80 -57.94 2.54
CA SER A 7 -11.66 -58.31 3.41
C SER A 7 -10.40 -58.45 2.53
N VAL A 8 -9.36 -57.84 2.95
CA VAL A 8 -7.93 -57.90 2.49
C VAL A 8 -7.50 -56.59 1.83
N VAL A 9 -7.54 -55.46 2.49
CA VAL A 9 -6.58 -54.34 2.28
C VAL A 9 -6.41 -53.56 3.59
N ALA A 10 -5.91 -54.19 4.60
CA ALA A 10 -5.62 -53.51 5.87
C ALA A 10 -4.37 -54.05 6.54
N LEU A 11 -3.23 -54.12 5.87
CA LEU A 11 -1.95 -54.53 6.53
C LEU A 11 -0.68 -54.07 5.77
N ALA A 12 -0.73 -53.03 4.98
CA ALA A 12 0.48 -52.53 4.29
C ALA A 12 0.80 -51.04 4.47
N SER A 13 0.12 -50.34 5.40
CA SER A 13 0.25 -48.87 5.51
C SER A 13 0.95 -48.34 6.76
N THR A 14 1.47 -49.22 7.63
CA THR A 14 2.09 -48.78 8.91
C THR A 14 3.60 -48.84 8.96
N PHE A 15 4.28 -49.18 7.88
CA PHE A 15 5.76 -49.32 7.89
C PHE A 15 6.55 -48.25 7.17
N VAL A 16 5.91 -47.28 6.53
CA VAL A 16 6.60 -46.20 5.77
C VAL A 16 6.71 -44.86 6.56
N LEU A 17 6.02 -44.74 7.68
CA LEU A 17 6.00 -43.47 8.44
C LEU A 17 7.11 -43.33 9.50
N ALA A 18 7.96 -44.32 9.70
CA ALA A 18 9.00 -44.31 10.74
C ALA A 18 10.41 -43.94 10.25
N MET A 19 10.61 -43.70 8.95
CA MET A 19 11.96 -43.42 8.41
C MET A 19 12.20 -41.96 7.95
N PHE A 20 11.26 -41.06 8.17
CA PHE A 20 11.42 -39.65 7.75
C PHE A 20 11.66 -38.65 8.88
N CYS A 21 11.83 -39.09 10.12
CA CYS A 21 12.03 -38.22 11.28
C CYS A 21 13.45 -38.16 11.82
N SER A 22 14.47 -38.46 11.01
CA SER A 22 15.88 -38.37 11.44
C SER A 22 16.72 -37.68 10.38
N ARG A 23 16.47 -36.41 10.11
CA ARG A 23 17.46 -35.55 9.46
C ARG A 23 17.47 -34.19 10.14
N GLY A 24 18.45 -34.04 11.05
CA GLY A 24 19.43 -33.01 10.98
C GLY A 24 18.88 -31.62 11.25
N SER A 25 18.79 -31.23 12.52
CA SER A 25 18.85 -29.80 12.88
C SER A 25 20.22 -29.27 12.43
N GLU A 26 20.35 -28.78 11.21
CA GLU A 26 21.46 -27.92 10.86
C GLU A 26 21.17 -26.54 11.48
N PRO A 27 22.09 -26.01 12.29
CA PRO A 27 21.99 -24.63 12.71
C PRO A 27 22.19 -23.74 11.48
N LEU A 28 21.14 -23.09 11.01
CA LEU A 28 21.24 -21.97 10.08
C LEU A 28 22.10 -20.90 10.75
N LEU A 29 23.39 -20.90 10.45
CA LEU A 29 24.25 -19.76 10.66
C LEU A 29 23.63 -18.62 9.85
N ALA A 30 22.92 -17.74 10.55
CA ALA A 30 22.44 -16.47 10.02
C ALA A 30 23.65 -15.71 9.51
N GLN A 31 23.87 -15.73 8.20
CA GLN A 31 24.75 -14.80 7.53
C GLN A 31 24.10 -13.41 7.65
N SER A 32 24.47 -12.69 8.69
CA SER A 32 24.24 -11.28 8.79
C SER A 32 25.15 -10.57 7.78
N THR A 33 24.69 -10.52 6.54
CA THR A 33 25.16 -9.54 5.59
C THR A 33 24.63 -8.19 6.11
N PRO A 34 25.46 -7.18 6.35
CA PRO A 34 24.97 -5.83 6.58
C PRO A 34 24.48 -5.31 5.23
N ALA A 35 23.26 -5.69 4.86
CA ALA A 35 22.54 -4.98 3.83
C ALA A 35 22.35 -3.56 4.36
N ALA A 36 22.86 -2.58 3.62
CA ALA A 36 22.56 -1.17 3.85
C ALA A 36 21.06 -1.05 4.11
N ALA A 37 20.71 -0.62 5.32
CA ALA A 37 19.33 -0.48 5.71
C ALA A 37 18.64 0.42 4.69
N PRO A 38 17.61 -0.04 3.98
CA PRO A 38 16.75 0.87 3.26
C PRO A 38 16.26 1.84 4.33
N SER A 39 16.48 3.13 4.12
CA SER A 39 15.93 4.18 4.98
C SER A 39 14.45 3.86 5.16
N THR A 40 14.08 3.38 6.34
CA THR A 40 12.70 3.03 6.67
C THR A 40 11.88 4.30 6.39
N PRO A 41 10.94 4.33 5.46
CA PRO A 41 10.09 5.49 5.26
C PRO A 41 9.47 5.79 6.63
N ALA A 42 9.57 7.03 7.07
CA ALA A 42 9.02 7.45 8.36
C ALA A 42 7.58 6.95 8.43
N LYS A 43 7.26 6.17 9.47
CA LYS A 43 5.92 5.57 9.62
C LYS A 43 4.91 6.70 9.70
N LEU A 44 3.97 6.73 8.77
CA LEU A 44 2.88 7.69 8.76
C LEU A 44 2.06 7.58 10.06
N SER A 45 1.60 8.72 10.57
CA SER A 45 0.61 8.76 11.64
C SER A 45 -0.73 8.18 11.16
N GLU A 46 -1.64 7.88 12.07
CA GLU A 46 -2.98 7.40 11.68
C GLU A 46 -3.73 8.41 10.81
N GLN A 47 -3.57 9.70 11.09
CA GLN A 47 -4.17 10.77 10.29
C GLN A 47 -3.60 10.77 8.87
N GLU A 48 -2.29 10.72 8.73
CA GLU A 48 -1.61 10.69 7.43
C GLU A 48 -1.95 9.40 6.66
N THR A 49 -2.08 8.27 7.34
CA THR A 49 -2.51 7.00 6.72
C THR A 49 -3.93 7.09 6.16
N ARG A 50 -4.87 7.71 6.89
CA ARG A 50 -6.21 7.96 6.34
C ARG A 50 -6.15 8.89 5.14
N GLY A 51 -5.33 9.94 5.22
CA GLY A 51 -5.10 10.88 4.11
C GLY A 51 -4.46 10.19 2.89
N GLU A 52 -3.51 9.28 3.10
CA GLU A 52 -2.92 8.47 2.03
C GLU A 52 -3.98 7.64 1.31
N ASN A 53 -4.86 6.97 2.06
CA ASN A 53 -5.93 6.16 1.48
C ASN A 53 -6.89 7.01 0.63
N LEU A 54 -7.27 8.19 1.11
CA LEU A 54 -8.09 9.14 0.35
C LEU A 54 -7.37 9.62 -0.91
N PHE A 55 -6.09 9.96 -0.79
CA PHE A 55 -5.28 10.40 -1.93
C PHE A 55 -5.20 9.31 -3.01
N ARG A 56 -4.94 8.07 -2.62
CA ARG A 56 -4.85 6.95 -3.57
C ARG A 56 -6.16 6.70 -4.29
N GLN A 57 -7.29 6.84 -3.60
CA GLN A 57 -8.61 6.59 -4.17
C GLN A 57 -9.10 7.70 -5.10
N ARG A 58 -8.76 8.96 -4.82
CA ARG A 58 -9.42 10.12 -5.45
C ARG A 58 -8.49 11.06 -6.20
N CYS A 59 -7.19 11.09 -5.87
CA CYS A 59 -6.26 12.10 -6.37
C CYS A 59 -5.13 11.50 -7.21
N SER A 60 -4.68 10.30 -6.86
CA SER A 60 -3.47 9.68 -7.41
C SER A 60 -3.51 9.46 -8.93
N LEU A 61 -4.71 9.28 -9.51
CA LEU A 61 -4.84 9.09 -10.95
C LEU A 61 -4.29 10.28 -11.74
N CYS A 62 -4.45 11.50 -11.19
CA CYS A 62 -4.01 12.73 -11.82
C CYS A 62 -2.71 13.29 -11.22
N HIS A 63 -2.44 13.02 -9.94
CA HIS A 63 -1.38 13.69 -9.17
C HIS A 63 -0.21 12.79 -8.74
N LEU A 64 -0.16 11.53 -9.14
CA LEU A 64 1.03 10.71 -8.87
C LEU A 64 2.20 11.13 -9.75
N PRO A 65 3.44 11.17 -9.17
CA PRO A 65 4.65 11.35 -9.97
C PRO A 65 4.76 10.19 -10.95
N ARG A 66 4.50 10.44 -12.20
CA ARG A 66 4.67 9.48 -13.28
C ARG A 66 6.00 9.78 -13.96
N LYS A 67 6.94 8.86 -13.87
CA LYS A 67 8.08 8.86 -14.78
C LYS A 67 7.52 8.62 -16.17
N LEU A 68 7.30 9.70 -16.92
CA LEU A 68 6.78 9.65 -18.28
C LEU A 68 7.76 8.85 -19.15
N LYS A 69 7.32 7.67 -19.60
CA LYS A 69 7.97 6.96 -20.70
C LYS A 69 7.47 7.57 -22.01
N PHE A 70 8.31 7.53 -23.03
CA PHE A 70 7.90 7.95 -24.38
C PHE A 70 6.56 7.27 -24.75
N GLY A 71 5.58 8.05 -25.19
CA GLY A 71 4.23 7.57 -25.51
C GLY A 71 3.25 7.47 -24.34
N SER A 72 3.63 7.88 -23.12
CA SER A 72 2.68 7.94 -22.00
C SER A 72 1.64 9.06 -22.20
N PRO A 73 0.38 8.86 -21.76
CA PRO A 73 -0.61 9.93 -21.83
C PRO A 73 -0.17 11.13 -20.99
N PRO A 74 -0.59 12.35 -21.35
CA PRO A 74 -0.25 13.57 -20.63
C PRO A 74 -0.69 13.46 -19.17
N VAL A 75 0.10 13.98 -18.24
CA VAL A 75 -0.27 14.11 -16.83
C VAL A 75 -1.36 15.16 -16.72
N ILE A 76 -2.49 14.82 -16.10
CA ILE A 76 -3.65 15.73 -15.99
C ILE A 76 -3.41 16.79 -14.91
N GLY A 77 -2.75 16.42 -13.80
CA GLY A 77 -2.46 17.29 -12.68
C GLY A 77 -0.96 17.43 -12.39
N PRO A 78 -0.54 18.46 -11.65
CA PRO A 78 0.85 18.63 -11.26
C PRO A 78 1.30 17.53 -10.30
N ASP A 79 2.61 17.24 -10.30
CA ASP A 79 3.24 16.43 -9.25
C ASP A 79 3.20 17.21 -7.93
N LEU A 80 2.72 16.56 -6.88
CA LEU A 80 2.56 17.18 -5.55
C LEU A 80 3.74 16.87 -4.61
N THR A 81 4.73 16.10 -5.04
CA THR A 81 5.88 15.72 -4.24
C THR A 81 6.66 16.94 -3.75
N GLY A 82 6.85 17.07 -2.46
CA GLY A 82 7.55 18.17 -1.81
C GLY A 82 6.83 19.53 -1.84
N LEU A 83 5.71 19.63 -2.56
CA LEU A 83 5.06 20.93 -2.79
C LEU A 83 4.48 21.54 -1.50
N PHE A 84 4.06 20.72 -0.54
CA PHE A 84 3.40 21.17 0.68
C PHE A 84 4.17 20.87 1.97
N LYS A 85 5.37 20.30 1.88
CA LYS A 85 6.18 19.91 3.04
C LYS A 85 6.39 21.06 4.01
N GLU A 86 6.75 22.23 3.51
CA GLU A 86 6.98 23.45 4.30
C GLU A 86 5.89 24.52 4.05
N ALA A 87 4.66 24.08 3.76
CA ALA A 87 3.59 25.00 3.45
C ALA A 87 3.09 25.74 4.70
N GLY A 88 3.14 27.06 4.67
CA GLY A 88 2.56 27.93 5.69
C GLY A 88 1.02 27.97 5.62
N PRO A 89 0.37 28.61 6.59
CA PRO A 89 -1.10 28.60 6.75
C PRO A 89 -1.84 29.12 5.51
N ASP A 90 -1.35 30.16 4.87
CA ASP A 90 -2.00 30.74 3.68
C ASP A 90 -1.99 29.76 2.51
N LYS A 91 -0.86 29.08 2.29
CA LYS A 91 -0.74 28.05 1.24
C LYS A 91 -1.64 26.86 1.52
N LEU A 92 -1.78 26.45 2.77
CA LEU A 92 -2.69 25.37 3.18
C LEU A 92 -4.16 25.77 3.02
N LYS A 93 -4.50 27.05 3.27
CA LYS A 93 -5.85 27.58 3.02
C LYS A 93 -6.18 27.57 1.54
N LEU A 94 -5.24 27.97 0.67
CA LEU A 94 -5.40 27.89 -0.78
C LEU A 94 -5.55 26.43 -1.25
N LEU A 95 -4.72 25.52 -0.74
CA LEU A 95 -4.84 24.10 -1.03
C LEU A 95 -6.22 23.54 -0.67
N ARG A 96 -6.70 23.86 0.54
CA ARG A 96 -8.06 23.48 0.97
C ARG A 96 -9.13 24.01 0.03
N GLY A 97 -9.02 25.28 -0.34
CA GLY A 97 -9.93 25.91 -1.30
C GLY A 97 -9.93 25.20 -2.66
N SER A 98 -8.75 24.82 -3.16
CA SER A 98 -8.59 24.09 -4.42
C SER A 98 -9.18 22.68 -4.35
N ILE A 99 -9.00 21.97 -3.24
CA ILE A 99 -9.62 20.65 -3.03
C ILE A 99 -11.15 20.76 -3.03
N LEU A 100 -11.69 21.71 -2.27
CA LEU A 100 -13.14 21.83 -2.12
C LEU A 100 -13.83 22.34 -3.39
N LYS A 101 -13.29 23.38 -4.00
CA LYS A 101 -13.93 24.04 -5.15
C LYS A 101 -13.54 23.42 -6.50
N GLY A 102 -12.35 22.81 -6.59
CA GLY A 102 -11.82 22.31 -7.84
C GLY A 102 -11.30 23.42 -8.77
N SER A 103 -11.06 23.05 -10.01
CA SER A 103 -10.65 23.91 -11.13
C SER A 103 -11.18 23.33 -12.44
N PRO A 104 -11.00 23.97 -13.60
CA PRO A 104 -11.48 23.43 -14.88
C PRO A 104 -11.02 21.99 -15.18
N ASN A 105 -9.86 21.58 -14.68
CA ASN A 105 -9.27 20.24 -14.90
C ASN A 105 -9.22 19.38 -13.63
N MET A 106 -9.74 19.86 -12.52
CA MET A 106 -9.77 19.14 -11.24
C MET A 106 -11.18 19.23 -10.63
N PRO A 107 -11.84 18.10 -10.35
CA PRO A 107 -13.15 18.14 -9.71
C PRO A 107 -13.09 18.75 -8.31
N GLY A 108 -14.16 19.43 -7.90
CA GLY A 108 -14.33 19.90 -6.54
C GLY A 108 -14.93 18.81 -5.65
N PHE A 109 -14.44 18.72 -4.42
CA PHE A 109 -14.83 17.67 -3.47
C PHE A 109 -15.68 18.18 -2.29
N GLN A 110 -16.22 19.39 -2.37
CA GLN A 110 -17.00 20.01 -1.27
C GLN A 110 -18.22 19.19 -0.82
N TYR A 111 -18.76 18.33 -1.67
CA TYR A 111 -19.88 17.43 -1.36
C TYR A 111 -19.49 15.97 -1.26
N GLY A 112 -18.23 15.65 -1.50
CA GLY A 112 -17.71 14.28 -1.54
C GLY A 112 -16.67 13.95 -0.49
N LEU A 113 -16.27 14.93 0.32
CA LEU A 113 -15.35 14.74 1.45
C LEU A 113 -15.87 15.49 2.66
N GLU A 114 -15.83 14.82 3.80
CA GLU A 114 -16.09 15.46 5.10
C GLU A 114 -14.94 16.41 5.48
N PRO A 115 -15.21 17.46 6.31
CA PRO A 115 -14.16 18.38 6.74
C PRO A 115 -12.93 17.70 7.33
N LYS A 116 -13.14 16.63 8.12
CA LYS A 116 -12.06 15.82 8.70
C LYS A 116 -11.26 15.07 7.66
N GLU A 117 -11.88 14.57 6.62
CA GLU A 117 -11.20 13.87 5.52
C GLU A 117 -10.30 14.83 4.73
N VAL A 118 -10.73 16.08 4.57
CA VAL A 118 -9.89 17.13 3.96
C VAL A 118 -8.68 17.43 4.85
N ASP A 119 -8.83 17.44 6.19
CA ASP A 119 -7.71 17.61 7.12
C ASP A 119 -6.73 16.43 7.04
N ASP A 120 -7.24 15.20 7.01
CA ASP A 120 -6.45 13.98 6.86
C ASP A 120 -5.66 13.99 5.53
N LEU A 121 -6.32 14.38 4.44
CA LEU A 121 -5.70 14.52 3.13
C LEU A 121 -4.57 15.57 3.13
N ILE A 122 -4.81 16.74 3.71
CA ILE A 122 -3.79 17.80 3.82
C ILE A 122 -2.60 17.32 4.67
N ALA A 123 -2.85 16.59 5.75
CA ALA A 123 -1.78 16.02 6.57
C ALA A 123 -0.89 15.09 5.74
N TYR A 124 -1.47 14.21 4.95
CA TYR A 124 -0.72 13.34 4.05
C TYR A 124 0.05 14.11 2.96
N LEU A 125 -0.57 15.10 2.32
CA LEU A 125 0.10 15.90 1.27
C LEU A 125 1.35 16.64 1.77
N LYS A 126 1.46 16.87 3.06
CA LYS A 126 2.67 17.46 3.68
C LYS A 126 3.80 16.42 3.84
N THR A 127 3.52 15.14 3.69
CA THR A 127 4.54 14.06 3.79
C THR A 127 5.13 13.69 2.43
N LEU A 128 4.51 14.11 1.34
CA LEU A 128 5.00 13.88 -0.01
C LEU A 128 6.24 14.77 -0.28
#